data_0e5b5e5f07d97b23644fb669b31ab1e1
#
_entry.id   0e5b5e5f07d97b23644fb669b31ab1e1
#
_cell.length_a   1.000
_cell.length_b   1.000
_cell.length_c   1.000
_cell.angle_alpha   90.00
_cell.angle_beta   90.00
_cell.angle_gamma   90.00
#
_symmetry.space_group_name_H-M   'P 1'
#
loop_
_entity.id
_entity.type
_entity.pdbx_description
1 polymer ?
#
loop_
_entity_poly.entity_id
_entity_poly.type
_entity_poly.pdbx_seq_one_letter_code
_entity_poly.pdbx_strand_id
1 'polypeptide(L)'
;MDENTIIGFLDETSPQNNANTLRFWSFNKPQIYRNTWIKVNTLGFYALNGKSVIEFSPHSKKEDVCEFLMNIRKNNPDKRIVIILDNFRSHHAKTVVECAANNGIELVYLPPYSPELNPIEFIWKSIRRVISGFFAIDTDHMKQLIYEAFMQLSANISFAKGWIKEFIVDKFIQRKLCY
;
A
#
# COMPACT_ATOMS: atom_id res chain seq x y z
N MET A 1 -9.97 -14.95 -11.56
CA MET A 1 -10.54 -13.67 -11.07
C MET A 1 -11.55 -13.22 -12.11
N ASP A 2 -12.67 -12.67 -11.65
CA ASP A 2 -13.62 -12.03 -12.56
C ASP A 2 -12.95 -10.80 -13.20
N GLU A 3 -12.96 -10.73 -14.54
CA GLU A 3 -12.30 -9.64 -15.30
C GLU A 3 -12.93 -8.26 -15.03
N ASN A 4 -14.16 -8.24 -14.50
CA ASN A 4 -14.88 -7.03 -14.15
C ASN A 4 -14.64 -6.54 -12.71
N THR A 5 -13.86 -7.27 -11.92
CA THR A 5 -13.60 -6.92 -10.53
C THR A 5 -12.10 -6.68 -10.31
N ILE A 6 -11.76 -5.50 -9.83
CA ILE A 6 -10.41 -5.16 -9.37
C ILE A 6 -10.29 -5.52 -7.89
N ILE A 7 -9.25 -6.25 -7.55
CA ILE A 7 -8.90 -6.56 -6.17
C ILE A 7 -7.57 -5.87 -5.86
N GLY A 8 -7.49 -5.23 -4.72
CA GLY A 8 -6.25 -4.60 -4.28
C GLY A 8 -6.19 -4.41 -2.77
N PHE A 9 -5.02 -4.01 -2.31
CA PHE A 9 -4.68 -3.82 -0.91
C PHE A 9 -4.43 -2.35 -0.64
N LEU A 10 -5.05 -1.81 0.39
CA LEU A 10 -4.86 -0.43 0.85
C LEU A 10 -4.16 -0.44 2.20
N ASP A 11 -3.22 0.49 2.36
CA ASP A 11 -2.56 0.72 3.63
C ASP A 11 -1.94 2.13 3.69
N GLU A 12 -1.65 2.59 4.91
CA GLU A 12 -0.98 3.84 5.21
C GLU A 12 0.42 3.59 5.74
N THR A 13 1.37 4.40 5.33
CA THR A 13 2.72 4.37 5.88
C THR A 13 3.31 5.77 5.99
N SER A 14 4.31 5.92 6.83
CA SER A 14 5.04 7.19 6.98
C SER A 14 6.54 6.94 6.87
N PRO A 15 7.08 6.74 5.66
CA PRO A 15 8.50 6.55 5.47
C PRO A 15 9.30 7.78 5.95
N GLN A 16 10.47 7.50 6.51
CA GLN A 16 11.37 8.52 7.06
C GLN A 16 12.77 8.34 6.48
N ASN A 17 13.47 9.46 6.23
CA ASN A 17 14.82 9.43 5.69
C ASN A 17 15.89 9.01 6.69
N ASN A 18 15.58 8.95 7.99
CA ASN A 18 16.49 8.56 9.06
C ASN A 18 16.43 7.06 9.43
N ALA A 19 15.62 6.28 8.75
CA ALA A 19 15.51 4.85 8.99
C ALA A 19 16.83 4.14 8.63
N ASN A 20 17.49 3.56 9.62
CA ASN A 20 18.76 2.82 9.47
C ASN A 20 18.48 1.40 8.94
N THR A 21 18.12 1.28 7.67
CA THR A 21 17.80 -0.01 7.03
C THR A 21 18.92 -0.53 6.12
N LEU A 22 19.89 0.30 5.78
CA LEU A 22 21.04 -0.09 4.96
C LEU A 22 22.13 -0.71 5.84
N ARG A 23 22.59 -1.89 5.39
CA ARG A 23 23.81 -2.52 5.92
C ARG A 23 24.80 -2.62 4.77
N PHE A 24 26.02 -2.15 5.01
CA PHE A 24 27.12 -2.29 4.06
C PHE A 24 28.41 -2.62 4.78
N TRP A 25 29.32 -3.27 4.06
CA TRP A 25 30.64 -3.60 4.54
C TRP A 25 31.54 -2.37 4.39
N SER A 26 32.24 -2.00 5.45
CA SER A 26 33.19 -0.90 5.44
C SER A 26 34.35 -1.22 6.40
N PHE A 27 35.57 -0.80 6.05
CA PHE A 27 36.73 -0.94 6.93
C PHE A 27 36.63 -0.06 8.19
N ASN A 28 35.95 1.09 8.07
CA ASN A 28 35.69 1.99 9.18
C ASN A 28 34.19 2.12 9.41
N LYS A 29 33.76 2.48 10.64
CA LYS A 29 32.36 2.74 10.94
C LYS A 29 31.84 3.85 10.01
N PRO A 30 30.90 3.58 9.11
CA PRO A 30 30.41 4.58 8.19
C PRO A 30 29.65 5.66 8.95
N GLN A 31 29.86 6.90 8.57
CA GLN A 31 29.12 8.06 9.08
C GLN A 31 28.18 8.52 7.97
N ILE A 32 26.87 8.48 8.25
CA ILE A 32 25.85 9.01 7.34
C ILE A 32 25.40 10.34 7.90
N TYR A 33 25.72 11.42 7.20
CA TYR A 33 25.24 12.76 7.54
C TYR A 33 23.88 12.99 6.89
N ARG A 34 22.90 13.42 7.69
CA ARG A 34 21.56 13.80 7.22
C ARG A 34 21.23 15.16 7.79
N ASN A 35 20.94 16.11 6.92
CA ASN A 35 20.73 17.50 7.31
C ASN A 35 19.34 17.77 7.89
N THR A 36 18.34 16.95 7.54
CA THR A 36 16.95 17.17 7.94
C THR A 36 16.24 15.85 8.22
N TRP A 37 15.28 15.91 9.12
CA TRP A 37 14.37 14.80 9.37
C TRP A 37 13.11 14.98 8.51
N ILE A 38 12.99 14.16 7.50
CA ILE A 38 11.85 14.17 6.56
C ILE A 38 10.99 12.95 6.84
N LYS A 39 9.70 13.18 7.04
CA LYS A 39 8.67 12.17 7.17
C LYS A 39 7.55 12.51 6.19
N VAL A 40 7.07 11.53 5.43
CA VAL A 40 6.01 11.71 4.43
C VAL A 40 4.89 10.72 4.70
N ASN A 41 3.71 11.23 5.07
CA ASN A 41 2.53 10.38 5.18
C ASN A 41 2.06 9.97 3.80
N THR A 42 1.88 8.69 3.59
CA THR A 42 1.66 8.08 2.29
C THR A 42 0.52 7.09 2.38
N LEU A 43 -0.46 7.23 1.49
CA LEU A 43 -1.54 6.28 1.26
C LEU A 43 -1.23 5.49 -0.01
N GLY A 44 -1.38 4.18 0.02
CA GLY A 44 -1.12 3.31 -1.14
C GLY A 44 -2.24 2.33 -1.40
N PHE A 45 -2.52 2.12 -2.67
CA PHE A 45 -3.40 1.06 -3.16
C PHE A 45 -2.62 0.18 -4.14
N TYR A 46 -2.35 -1.05 -3.75
CA TYR A 46 -1.69 -2.06 -4.56
C TYR A 46 -2.73 -2.94 -5.26
N ALA A 47 -2.97 -2.71 -6.53
CA ALA A 47 -3.93 -3.47 -7.34
C ALA A 47 -3.32 -4.76 -7.88
N LEU A 48 -4.06 -5.87 -7.80
CA LEU A 48 -3.66 -7.16 -8.40
C LEU A 48 -3.90 -7.20 -9.91
N ASN A 49 -4.95 -6.53 -10.38
CA ASN A 49 -5.43 -6.58 -11.76
C ASN A 49 -6.01 -5.24 -12.24
N GLY A 50 -5.50 -4.14 -11.71
CA GLY A 50 -5.91 -2.79 -12.03
C GLY A 50 -4.74 -1.82 -11.93
N LYS A 51 -5.05 -0.52 -11.84
CA LYS A 51 -4.05 0.52 -11.62
C LYS A 51 -3.80 0.71 -10.13
N SER A 52 -2.56 0.51 -9.70
CA SER A 52 -2.09 0.90 -8.38
C SER A 52 -2.03 2.42 -8.25
N VAL A 53 -2.33 2.94 -7.08
CA VAL A 53 -2.40 4.37 -6.80
C VAL A 53 -1.63 4.68 -5.53
N ILE A 54 -0.94 5.81 -5.50
CA ILE A 54 -0.25 6.33 -4.33
C ILE A 54 -0.57 7.81 -4.19
N GLU A 55 -0.70 8.28 -2.96
CA GLU A 55 -0.97 9.67 -2.62
C GLU A 55 -0.24 10.09 -1.35
N PHE A 56 0.08 11.38 -1.26
CA PHE A 56 0.75 11.97 -0.10
C PHE A 56 -0.20 12.92 0.59
N SER A 57 -0.52 12.64 1.84
CA SER A 57 -1.40 13.47 2.65
C SER A 57 -0.63 14.17 3.77
N PRO A 58 -0.93 15.42 4.10
CA PRO A 58 -0.36 16.09 5.26
C PRO A 58 -0.81 15.45 6.58
N HIS A 59 -1.96 14.77 6.58
CA HIS A 59 -2.56 14.12 7.74
C HIS A 59 -3.09 12.73 7.34
N SER A 60 -3.27 11.85 8.31
CA SER A 60 -3.94 10.54 8.12
C SER A 60 -5.33 10.60 8.76
N LYS A 61 -6.20 11.46 8.22
CA LYS A 61 -7.58 11.64 8.68
C LYS A 61 -8.54 10.87 7.78
N LYS A 62 -9.76 10.65 8.28
CA LYS A 62 -10.84 10.00 7.52
C LYS A 62 -11.19 10.71 6.21
N GLU A 63 -11.03 12.04 6.17
CA GLU A 63 -11.23 12.85 4.97
C GLU A 63 -10.18 12.51 3.89
N ASP A 64 -8.91 12.37 4.27
CA ASP A 64 -7.82 11.99 3.38
C ASP A 64 -8.06 10.59 2.79
N VAL A 65 -8.56 9.66 3.61
CA VAL A 65 -8.93 8.31 3.15
C VAL A 65 -10.07 8.37 2.12
N CYS A 66 -11.08 9.22 2.35
CA CYS A 66 -12.18 9.40 1.39
C CYS A 66 -11.69 9.97 0.04
N GLU A 67 -10.83 10.99 0.07
CA GLU A 67 -10.23 11.54 -1.15
C GLU A 67 -9.41 10.49 -1.90
N PHE A 68 -8.67 9.69 -1.16
CA PHE A 68 -7.89 8.59 -1.74
C PHE A 68 -8.78 7.51 -2.38
N LEU A 69 -9.90 7.14 -1.76
CA LEU A 69 -10.88 6.21 -2.36
C LEU A 69 -11.46 6.76 -3.67
N MET A 70 -11.79 8.04 -3.73
CA MET A 70 -12.24 8.70 -4.96
C MET A 70 -11.14 8.69 -6.04
N ASN A 71 -9.88 8.90 -5.66
CA ASN A 71 -8.74 8.83 -6.58
C ASN A 71 -8.52 7.39 -7.11
N ILE A 72 -8.66 6.37 -6.27
CA ILE A 72 -8.64 4.97 -6.70
C ILE A 72 -9.73 4.71 -7.74
N ARG A 73 -10.97 5.17 -7.50
CA ARG A 73 -12.08 5.06 -8.43
C ARG A 73 -11.78 5.76 -9.76
N LYS A 74 -11.27 6.97 -9.73
CA LYS A 74 -10.90 7.75 -10.92
C LYS A 74 -9.88 7.02 -11.80
N ASN A 75 -8.91 6.35 -11.19
CA ASN A 75 -7.87 5.61 -11.90
C ASN A 75 -8.34 4.22 -12.39
N ASN A 76 -9.43 3.71 -11.84
CA ASN A 76 -10.00 2.41 -12.14
C ASN A 76 -11.51 2.54 -12.43
N PRO A 77 -11.91 3.22 -13.53
CA PRO A 77 -13.30 3.42 -13.87
C PRO A 77 -13.98 2.09 -14.26
N ASP A 78 -15.30 2.08 -14.26
CA ASP A 78 -16.18 1.07 -14.86
C ASP A 78 -16.10 -0.36 -14.29
N LYS A 79 -15.23 -0.63 -13.33
CA LYS A 79 -15.11 -1.94 -12.69
C LYS A 79 -15.54 -1.91 -11.23
N ARG A 80 -16.06 -3.02 -10.73
CA ARG A 80 -16.22 -3.22 -9.29
C ARG A 80 -14.83 -3.21 -8.66
N ILE A 81 -14.68 -2.56 -7.52
CA ILE A 81 -13.42 -2.52 -6.78
C ILE A 81 -13.62 -3.15 -5.41
N VAL A 82 -12.78 -4.10 -5.07
CA VAL A 82 -12.69 -4.70 -3.74
C VAL A 82 -11.35 -4.30 -3.15
N ILE A 83 -11.39 -3.58 -2.04
CA ILE A 83 -10.21 -3.14 -1.29
C ILE A 83 -10.09 -3.96 -0.03
N ILE A 84 -8.95 -4.61 0.11
CA ILE A 84 -8.56 -5.33 1.32
C ILE A 84 -7.66 -4.39 2.13
N LEU A 85 -8.00 -4.15 3.38
CA LEU A 85 -7.29 -3.21 4.23
C LEU A 85 -7.25 -3.71 5.68
N ASP A 86 -6.38 -3.12 6.48
CA ASP A 86 -6.27 -3.45 7.89
C ASP A 86 -7.50 -3.00 8.69
N ASN A 87 -7.59 -3.47 9.92
CA ASN A 87 -8.71 -3.20 10.81
C ASN A 87 -8.46 -1.92 11.66
N PHE A 88 -7.84 -0.90 11.07
CA PHE A 88 -7.58 0.36 11.78
C PHE A 88 -8.88 1.15 12.00
N ARG A 89 -9.03 1.76 13.17
CA ARG A 89 -10.28 2.40 13.60
C ARG A 89 -10.79 3.49 12.64
N SER A 90 -9.90 4.25 12.00
CA SER A 90 -10.28 5.29 11.03
C SER A 90 -10.99 4.71 9.80
N HIS A 91 -10.63 3.49 9.38
CA HIS A 91 -11.22 2.81 8.23
C HIS A 91 -12.66 2.36 8.46
N HIS A 92 -13.06 2.21 9.72
CA HIS A 92 -14.45 1.90 10.12
C HIS A 92 -15.33 3.15 10.32
N ALA A 93 -14.78 4.34 10.14
CA ALA A 93 -15.57 5.56 10.26
C ALA A 93 -16.74 5.53 9.26
N LYS A 94 -17.94 5.87 9.73
CA LYS A 94 -19.16 5.87 8.91
C LYS A 94 -18.98 6.64 7.60
N THR A 95 -18.28 7.77 7.66
CA THR A 95 -17.94 8.59 6.48
C THR A 95 -17.10 7.84 5.44
N VAL A 96 -16.13 7.01 5.85
CA VAL A 96 -15.28 6.22 4.96
C VAL A 96 -16.08 5.10 4.30
N VAL A 97 -16.90 4.40 5.09
CA VAL A 97 -17.76 3.31 4.59
C VAL A 97 -18.79 3.85 3.58
N GLU A 98 -19.44 4.98 3.89
CA GLU A 98 -20.39 5.63 2.97
C GLU A 98 -19.69 6.14 1.70
N CYS A 99 -18.49 6.73 1.84
CA CYS A 99 -17.70 7.17 0.70
C CYS A 99 -17.32 6.00 -0.21
N ALA A 100 -16.87 4.89 0.34
CA ALA A 100 -16.56 3.69 -0.42
C ALA A 100 -17.79 3.18 -1.19
N ALA A 101 -18.92 3.03 -0.50
CA ALA A 101 -20.17 2.56 -1.09
C ALA A 101 -20.65 3.46 -2.25
N ASN A 102 -20.62 4.78 -2.05
CA ASN A 102 -21.01 5.78 -3.06
C ASN A 102 -20.10 5.75 -4.31
N ASN A 103 -18.87 5.26 -4.15
CA ASN A 103 -17.91 5.09 -5.25
C ASN A 103 -17.87 3.65 -5.81
N GLY A 104 -18.81 2.77 -5.43
CA GLY A 104 -18.85 1.38 -5.89
C GLY A 104 -17.61 0.58 -5.47
N ILE A 105 -17.07 0.88 -4.28
CA ILE A 105 -15.92 0.23 -3.66
C ILE A 105 -16.42 -0.62 -2.50
N GLU A 106 -16.06 -1.89 -2.48
CA GLU A 106 -16.30 -2.80 -1.36
C GLU A 106 -15.06 -2.88 -0.48
N LEU A 107 -15.23 -2.67 0.82
CA LEU A 107 -14.16 -2.77 1.82
C LEU A 107 -14.19 -4.13 2.50
N VAL A 108 -13.06 -4.81 2.54
CA VAL A 108 -12.86 -6.10 3.21
C VAL A 108 -11.75 -5.93 4.24
N TYR A 109 -12.11 -6.08 5.51
CA TYR A 109 -11.18 -5.87 6.61
C TYR A 109 -10.42 -7.14 6.96
N LEU A 110 -9.09 -7.02 7.10
CA LEU A 110 -8.23 -8.07 7.61
C LEU A 110 -8.48 -8.28 9.12
N PRO A 111 -8.16 -9.46 9.66
CA PRO A 111 -8.18 -9.66 11.10
C PRO A 111 -7.29 -8.64 11.82
N PRO A 112 -7.64 -8.24 13.06
CA PRO A 112 -6.77 -7.36 13.83
C PRO A 112 -5.35 -7.92 13.98
N TYR A 113 -4.35 -7.04 13.93
CA TYR A 113 -2.93 -7.38 14.13
C TYR A 113 -2.37 -8.42 13.15
N SER A 114 -2.82 -8.43 11.91
CA SER A 114 -2.38 -9.38 10.87
C SER A 114 -1.75 -8.69 9.65
N PRO A 115 -0.66 -7.90 9.81
CA PRO A 115 -0.02 -7.19 8.71
C PRO A 115 0.60 -8.15 7.68
N GLU A 116 0.94 -9.38 8.08
CA GLU A 116 1.45 -10.43 7.19
C GLU A 116 0.43 -10.85 6.12
N LEU A 117 -0.87 -10.61 6.36
CA LEU A 117 -1.95 -10.86 5.41
C LEU A 117 -2.14 -9.70 4.44
N ASN A 118 -1.41 -8.58 4.59
CA ASN A 118 -1.49 -7.43 3.70
C ASN A 118 -0.24 -7.31 2.81
N PRO A 119 -0.28 -7.78 1.55
CA PRO A 119 0.88 -7.76 0.66
C PRO A 119 1.52 -6.40 0.42
N ILE A 120 0.79 -5.30 0.56
CA ILE A 120 1.34 -3.95 0.40
C ILE A 120 2.41 -3.62 1.45
N GLU A 121 2.39 -4.28 2.61
CA GLU A 121 3.42 -4.12 3.65
C GLU A 121 4.82 -4.53 3.15
N PHE A 122 4.90 -5.53 2.28
CA PHE A 122 6.17 -5.91 1.64
C PHE A 122 6.66 -4.84 0.66
N ILE A 123 5.74 -4.14 -0.01
CA ILE A 123 6.08 -2.98 -0.86
C ILE A 123 6.64 -1.87 0.02
N TRP A 124 5.99 -1.52 1.14
CA TRP A 124 6.49 -0.52 2.08
C TRP A 124 7.87 -0.87 2.64
N LYS A 125 8.08 -2.13 3.00
CA LYS A 125 9.40 -2.62 3.44
C LYS A 125 10.47 -2.44 2.36
N SER A 126 10.12 -2.69 1.11
CA SER A 126 11.02 -2.52 -0.03
C SER A 126 11.29 -1.05 -0.32
N ILE A 127 10.29 -0.18 -0.27
CA ILE A 127 10.44 1.27 -0.41
C ILE A 127 11.38 1.81 0.67
N ARG A 128 11.16 1.46 1.95
CA ARG A 128 12.07 1.86 3.04
C ARG A 128 13.51 1.47 2.79
N ARG A 129 13.75 0.32 2.16
CA ARG A 129 15.10 -0.14 1.77
C ARG A 129 15.67 0.70 0.62
N VAL A 130 14.86 1.02 -0.39
CA VAL A 130 15.27 1.87 -1.52
C VAL A 130 15.63 3.26 -1.03
N ILE A 131 14.72 3.95 -0.35
CA ILE A 131 14.94 5.33 0.10
C ILE A 131 16.07 5.48 1.11
N SER A 132 16.39 4.42 1.88
CA SER A 132 17.51 4.46 2.83
C SER A 132 18.88 4.59 2.14
N GLY A 133 18.97 4.23 0.85
CA GLY A 133 20.17 4.40 0.02
C GLY A 133 20.34 5.80 -0.56
N PHE A 134 19.31 6.64 -0.50
CA PHE A 134 19.30 7.95 -1.12
C PHE A 134 19.36 9.07 -0.06
N PHE A 135 19.99 10.16 -0.44
CA PHE A 135 19.95 11.40 0.32
C PHE A 135 18.77 12.24 -0.19
N ALA A 136 17.69 12.28 0.57
CA ALA A 136 16.57 13.15 0.24
C ALA A 136 16.93 14.60 0.61
N ILE A 137 16.91 15.48 -0.37
CA ILE A 137 17.27 16.91 -0.23
C ILE A 137 16.19 17.64 0.55
N ASP A 138 14.92 17.40 0.19
CA ASP A 138 13.73 17.98 0.77
C ASP A 138 12.55 17.00 0.75
N THR A 139 11.40 17.48 1.18
CA THR A 139 10.16 16.68 1.24
C THR A 139 9.66 16.29 -0.14
N ASP A 140 9.79 17.15 -1.15
CA ASP A 140 9.28 16.86 -2.50
C ASP A 140 10.18 15.85 -3.21
N HIS A 141 11.48 15.94 -3.04
CA HIS A 141 12.40 14.89 -3.50
C HIS A 141 12.11 13.54 -2.81
N MET A 142 11.80 13.55 -1.51
CA MET A 142 11.41 12.34 -0.79
C MET A 142 10.12 11.74 -1.33
N LYS A 143 9.09 12.56 -1.63
CA LYS A 143 7.84 12.11 -2.27
C LYS A 143 8.10 11.50 -3.64
N GLN A 144 8.96 12.13 -4.45
CA GLN A 144 9.34 11.60 -5.77
C GLN A 144 9.99 10.24 -5.66
N LEU A 145 10.96 10.05 -4.77
CA LEU A 145 11.61 8.76 -4.54
C LEU A 145 10.62 7.68 -4.11
N ILE A 146 9.70 8.01 -3.22
CA ILE A 146 8.65 7.08 -2.76
C ILE A 146 7.71 6.74 -3.92
N TYR A 147 7.27 7.72 -4.70
CA TYR A 147 6.38 7.54 -5.83
C TYR A 147 6.98 6.61 -6.89
N GLU A 148 8.20 6.89 -7.32
CA GLU A 148 8.90 6.09 -8.33
C GLU A 148 9.11 4.64 -7.86
N ALA A 149 9.56 4.46 -6.61
CA ALA A 149 9.72 3.15 -6.02
C ALA A 149 8.40 2.39 -5.91
N PHE A 150 7.31 3.05 -5.48
CA PHE A 150 5.98 2.43 -5.39
C PHE A 150 5.48 2.01 -6.77
N MET A 151 5.55 2.86 -7.77
CA MET A 151 5.09 2.55 -9.13
C MET A 151 5.86 1.38 -9.73
N GLN A 152 7.18 1.33 -9.54
CA GLN A 152 8.01 0.24 -10.00
C GLN A 152 7.69 -1.10 -9.31
N LEU A 153 7.54 -1.08 -7.97
CA LEU A 153 7.29 -2.28 -7.18
C LEU A 153 5.86 -2.80 -7.37
N SER A 154 4.87 -1.91 -7.43
CA SER A 154 3.46 -2.27 -7.58
C SER A 154 3.08 -2.72 -9.00
N ALA A 155 3.93 -2.47 -10.00
CA ALA A 155 3.75 -3.01 -11.35
C ALA A 155 3.83 -4.55 -11.40
N ASN A 156 4.36 -5.20 -10.35
CA ASN A 156 4.55 -6.64 -10.29
C ASN A 156 3.70 -7.26 -9.17
N ILE A 157 2.95 -8.31 -9.50
CA ILE A 157 2.14 -9.06 -8.53
C ILE A 157 2.96 -10.01 -7.63
N SER A 158 4.29 -9.99 -7.75
CA SER A 158 5.18 -10.90 -7.00
C SER A 158 4.97 -10.82 -5.48
N PHE A 159 4.67 -9.64 -4.95
CA PHE A 159 4.41 -9.43 -3.53
C PHE A 159 3.13 -10.09 -3.04
N ALA A 160 2.16 -10.32 -3.92
CA ALA A 160 0.88 -10.95 -3.61
C ALA A 160 0.80 -12.43 -4.05
N LYS A 161 1.84 -13.00 -4.68
CA LYS A 161 1.78 -14.40 -5.19
C LYS A 161 1.42 -15.42 -4.11
N GLY A 162 2.02 -15.32 -2.92
CA GLY A 162 1.72 -16.19 -1.79
C GLY A 162 0.27 -16.06 -1.35
N TRP A 163 -0.19 -14.83 -1.21
CA TRP A 163 -1.57 -14.50 -0.83
C TRP A 163 -2.59 -15.02 -1.86
N ILE A 164 -2.32 -14.81 -3.16
CA ILE A 164 -3.17 -15.30 -4.25
C ILE A 164 -3.28 -16.82 -4.20
N LYS A 165 -2.16 -17.52 -4.02
CA LYS A 165 -2.13 -18.99 -3.92
C LYS A 165 -3.00 -19.44 -2.75
N GLU A 166 -2.77 -18.92 -1.57
CA GLU A 166 -3.43 -19.36 -0.34
C GLU A 166 -4.94 -19.02 -0.33
N PHE A 167 -5.31 -17.79 -0.65
CA PHE A 167 -6.67 -17.30 -0.45
C PHE A 167 -7.56 -17.37 -1.68
N ILE A 168 -6.99 -17.43 -2.87
CA ILE A 168 -7.78 -17.51 -4.11
C ILE A 168 -7.72 -18.92 -4.69
N VAL A 169 -6.52 -19.46 -4.89
CA VAL A 169 -6.36 -20.73 -5.61
C VAL A 169 -6.70 -21.92 -4.70
N ASP A 170 -6.06 -22.02 -3.54
CA ASP A 170 -6.20 -23.20 -2.68
C ASP A 170 -7.61 -23.32 -2.09
N LYS A 171 -8.22 -22.21 -1.67
CA LYS A 171 -9.62 -22.22 -1.19
C LYS A 171 -10.62 -22.50 -2.31
N PHE A 172 -10.34 -22.09 -3.54
CA PHE A 172 -11.21 -22.43 -4.69
C PHE A 172 -11.15 -23.92 -5.04
N ILE A 173 -9.97 -24.53 -4.91
CA ILE A 173 -9.77 -25.98 -5.10
C ILE A 173 -10.48 -26.75 -3.98
N GLN A 174 -10.32 -26.37 -2.72
CA GLN A 174 -10.99 -27.00 -1.58
C GLN A 174 -12.51 -26.98 -1.71
N ARG A 175 -13.11 -25.86 -2.15
CA ARG A 175 -14.56 -25.77 -2.41
C ARG A 175 -15.04 -26.68 -3.52
N LYS A 176 -14.21 -26.96 -4.54
CA LYS A 176 -14.57 -27.91 -5.63
C LYS A 176 -14.43 -29.37 -5.25
N LEU A 177 -13.65 -29.69 -4.21
CA LEU A 177 -13.46 -31.08 -3.73
C LEU A 177 -14.49 -31.48 -2.66
N CYS A 178 -15.30 -30.54 -2.17
CA CYS A 178 -16.36 -30.78 -1.18
C CYS A 178 -17.77 -30.95 -1.79
N TYR A 179 -17.87 -31.19 -3.12
CA TYR A 179 -19.12 -31.52 -3.82
C TYR A 179 -19.01 -32.87 -4.51
#